data_d559585083e13f42083dc383f955011e
#
_entry.id   d559585083e13f42083dc383f955011e
#
_cell.length_a   1.000
_cell.length_b   1.000
_cell.length_c   1.000
_cell.angle_alpha   90.00
_cell.angle_beta   90.00
_cell.angle_gamma   90.00
#
_symmetry.space_group_name_H-M   'P 1'
#
loop_
_entity.id
_entity.type
_entity.pdbx_description
1 polymer ?
#
loop_
_entity_poly.entity_id
_entity_poly.type
_entity_poly.pdbx_seq_one_letter_code
_entity_poly.pdbx_strand_id
1 'polypeptide(L)'
;LLPFFSSRYRPSLVTPRTRLELSFNYQDRPYYRRTLTSMTWTYSWSNEKYSSFAVRPVDLNLVDMSYINQDFFEKLQNLYLRNSYTSQLVAGISGSYTYNNQLKNPGRNATLVRFNWETAGNLIGGLEHLFSSPAKGKDYYEIFGIQYSQYFRVDLSASRKIMLGEKAAIAGRLYAGCGLAYGNSTSIPFDRLFYCGGSNGMRGWIPRMLGPGSVPVDPDKVTYPVQLGDMKLEANLEFRFPIWGIFHGATFFDVGNIWFMGNSAEEYPPEAVFHIRDFYKQLGFNTGLGIRLDIKFAVLRLDWGIQLHNPNNPAGKRWIHDFKWSNTALNFGVGYPF
;
A
#
# COMPACT_ATOMS: atom_id res chain seq x y z
N LEU A 1 9.44 -5.44 28.35
CA LEU A 1 10.38 -6.54 28.39
C LEU A 1 10.44 -7.21 27.03
N LEU A 2 11.62 -7.36 26.45
CA LEU A 2 11.86 -8.12 25.22
C LEU A 2 12.35 -9.51 25.64
N PRO A 3 11.48 -10.54 25.70
CA PRO A 3 11.87 -11.84 26.25
C PRO A 3 12.88 -12.60 25.39
N PHE A 4 13.02 -12.22 24.10
CA PHE A 4 13.87 -12.94 23.15
C PHE A 4 15.29 -12.37 22.98
N PHE A 5 15.61 -11.23 23.62
CA PHE A 5 16.94 -10.63 23.51
C PHE A 5 17.76 -10.84 24.78
N SER A 6 18.95 -11.44 24.59
CA SER A 6 19.95 -11.58 25.63
C SER A 6 20.33 -10.22 26.24
N SER A 7 20.63 -10.19 27.52
CA SER A 7 21.10 -8.99 28.24
C SER A 7 22.33 -8.33 27.58
N ARG A 8 23.14 -9.06 26.83
CA ARG A 8 24.29 -8.56 26.07
C ARG A 8 23.93 -7.57 24.94
N TYR A 9 22.72 -7.64 24.41
CA TYR A 9 22.27 -6.77 23.30
C TYR A 9 21.47 -5.55 23.81
N ARG A 10 21.10 -5.51 25.09
CA ARG A 10 20.30 -4.42 25.67
C ARG A 10 21.01 -3.06 25.72
N PRO A 11 22.33 -2.94 25.97
CA PRO A 11 22.97 -1.63 26.04
C PRO A 11 22.97 -0.85 24.73
N SER A 12 22.86 -1.54 23.57
CA SER A 12 22.82 -0.92 22.24
C SER A 12 21.40 -0.56 21.77
N LEU A 13 20.35 -0.93 22.52
CA LEU A 13 18.96 -0.67 22.17
C LEU A 13 18.46 0.57 22.88
N VAL A 14 18.15 1.59 22.10
CA VAL A 14 17.52 2.82 22.61
C VAL A 14 16.01 2.61 22.66
N THR A 15 15.43 2.83 23.86
CA THR A 15 13.97 2.81 24.10
C THR A 15 13.20 1.62 23.53
N PRO A 16 13.47 0.37 24.01
CA PRO A 16 12.64 -0.78 23.63
C PRO A 16 11.23 -0.60 24.20
N ARG A 17 10.22 -0.86 23.36
CA ARG A 17 8.79 -0.73 23.71
C ARG A 17 8.05 -1.98 23.38
N THR A 18 7.14 -2.38 24.27
CA THR A 18 6.13 -3.41 24.02
C THR A 18 4.77 -2.74 23.96
N ARG A 19 4.00 -3.02 22.94
CA ARG A 19 2.63 -2.52 22.77
C ARG A 19 1.71 -3.71 22.56
N LEU A 20 0.65 -3.78 23.35
CA LEU A 20 -0.52 -4.61 23.09
C LEU A 20 -1.66 -3.68 22.69
N GLU A 21 -2.28 -3.97 21.56
CA GLU A 21 -3.36 -3.18 21.01
C GLU A 21 -4.53 -4.09 20.68
N LEU A 22 -5.70 -3.75 21.20
CA LEU A 22 -6.96 -4.39 20.90
C LEU A 22 -7.86 -3.36 20.26
N SER A 23 -8.47 -3.68 19.15
CA SER A 23 -9.45 -2.81 18.52
C SER A 23 -10.71 -3.56 18.15
N PHE A 24 -11.82 -2.86 18.24
CA PHE A 24 -13.12 -3.35 17.83
C PHE A 24 -13.85 -2.25 17.05
N ASN A 25 -14.31 -2.61 15.85
CA ASN A 25 -15.06 -1.70 15.01
C ASN A 25 -16.31 -2.41 14.50
N TYR A 26 -17.47 -1.84 14.79
CA TYR A 26 -18.75 -2.34 14.32
C TYR A 26 -19.36 -1.35 13.34
N GLN A 27 -19.74 -1.84 12.18
CA GLN A 27 -20.37 -1.05 11.12
C GLN A 27 -21.72 -1.65 10.77
N ASP A 28 -22.78 -0.89 10.99
CA ASP A 28 -24.13 -1.22 10.53
C ASP A 28 -24.53 -0.25 9.44
N ARG A 29 -24.74 -0.77 8.24
CA ARG A 29 -25.10 -0.02 7.05
C ARG A 29 -26.34 -0.66 6.40
N PRO A 30 -27.13 0.08 5.60
CA PRO A 30 -28.32 -0.48 4.97
C PRO A 30 -28.07 -1.74 4.14
N TYR A 31 -26.86 -1.90 3.60
CA TYR A 31 -26.51 -2.98 2.69
C TYR A 31 -25.63 -4.05 3.31
N TYR A 32 -24.99 -3.79 4.44
CA TYR A 32 -24.11 -4.76 5.11
C TYR A 32 -23.94 -4.46 6.60
N ARG A 33 -23.61 -5.51 7.35
CA ARG A 33 -23.20 -5.43 8.75
C ARG A 33 -21.85 -6.12 8.90
N ARG A 34 -20.85 -5.37 9.37
CA ARG A 34 -19.47 -5.82 9.47
C ARG A 34 -18.92 -5.56 10.86
N THR A 35 -18.27 -6.57 11.43
CA THR A 35 -17.48 -6.45 12.65
C THR A 35 -16.01 -6.67 12.32
N LEU A 36 -15.15 -5.78 12.77
CA LEU A 36 -13.69 -5.92 12.67
C LEU A 36 -13.13 -5.95 14.09
N THR A 37 -12.53 -7.06 14.47
CA THR A 37 -11.82 -7.23 15.74
C THR A 37 -10.35 -7.46 15.44
N SER A 38 -9.46 -6.71 16.08
CA SER A 38 -8.03 -6.93 15.91
C SER A 38 -7.29 -6.96 17.25
N MET A 39 -6.23 -7.77 17.27
CA MET A 39 -5.27 -7.87 18.37
C MET A 39 -3.87 -7.85 17.79
N THR A 40 -3.06 -6.89 18.20
CA THR A 40 -1.66 -6.85 17.80
C THR A 40 -0.75 -6.75 19.01
N TRP A 41 0.31 -7.56 18.98
CA TRP A 41 1.38 -7.49 19.96
C TRP A 41 2.67 -7.10 19.26
N THR A 42 3.21 -5.94 19.59
CA THR A 42 4.36 -5.33 18.90
C THR A 42 5.52 -5.14 19.86
N TYR A 43 6.68 -5.60 19.43
CA TYR A 43 7.98 -5.22 20.02
C TYR A 43 8.66 -4.23 19.08
N SER A 44 9.09 -3.07 19.60
CA SER A 44 9.81 -2.08 18.82
C SER A 44 11.03 -1.56 19.57
N TRP A 45 12.09 -1.29 18.84
CA TRP A 45 13.33 -0.70 19.37
C TRP A 45 14.03 0.12 18.27
N SER A 46 14.92 1.00 18.69
CA SER A 46 15.76 1.76 17.78
C SER A 46 17.19 1.77 18.27
N ASN A 47 18.15 1.83 17.34
CA ASN A 47 19.53 2.10 17.72
C ASN A 47 19.77 3.61 17.85
N GLU A 48 20.89 3.98 18.49
CA GLU A 48 21.23 5.40 18.74
C GLU A 48 21.45 6.23 17.48
N LYS A 49 21.64 5.58 16.32
CA LYS A 49 21.96 6.26 15.07
C LYS A 49 20.69 6.58 14.27
N TYR A 50 20.22 5.64 13.46
CA TYR A 50 19.23 5.93 12.42
C TYR A 50 18.25 4.80 12.17
N SER A 51 18.42 3.64 12.82
CA SER A 51 17.65 2.43 12.53
C SER A 51 16.60 2.16 13.58
N SER A 52 15.40 1.85 13.14
CA SER A 52 14.28 1.42 13.99
C SER A 52 13.77 0.06 13.49
N PHE A 53 13.40 -0.77 14.42
CA PHE A 53 12.89 -2.12 14.18
C PHE A 53 11.55 -2.29 14.88
N ALA A 54 10.63 -2.98 14.26
CA ALA A 54 9.43 -3.47 14.92
C ALA A 54 9.15 -4.90 14.46
N VAL A 55 8.74 -5.75 15.39
CA VAL A 55 8.29 -7.10 15.13
C VAL A 55 6.95 -7.29 15.82
N ARG A 56 5.98 -7.84 15.10
CA ARG A 56 4.65 -8.21 15.59
C ARG A 56 4.54 -9.74 15.55
N PRO A 57 4.86 -10.43 16.64
CA PRO A 57 4.71 -11.90 16.70
C PRO A 57 3.25 -12.34 16.72
N VAL A 58 2.32 -11.44 17.05
CA VAL A 58 0.88 -11.66 16.99
C VAL A 58 0.24 -10.49 16.26
N ASP A 59 -0.38 -10.79 15.13
CA ASP A 59 -1.18 -9.86 14.32
C ASP A 59 -2.45 -10.59 13.89
N LEU A 60 -3.50 -10.46 14.70
CA LEU A 60 -4.79 -11.11 14.50
C LEU A 60 -5.80 -10.08 14.03
N ASN A 61 -6.44 -10.34 12.91
CA ASN A 61 -7.51 -9.52 12.38
C ASN A 61 -8.66 -10.44 11.95
N LEU A 62 -9.78 -10.31 12.63
CA LEU A 62 -11.01 -11.01 12.31
C LEU A 62 -11.98 -10.03 11.69
N VAL A 63 -12.35 -10.28 10.46
CA VAL A 63 -13.43 -9.60 9.75
C VAL A 63 -14.62 -10.56 9.71
N ASP A 64 -15.72 -10.17 10.30
CA ASP A 64 -16.97 -10.91 10.25
C ASP A 64 -18.06 -10.09 9.54
N MET A 65 -18.61 -10.68 8.48
CA MET A 65 -19.72 -10.13 7.72
C MET A 65 -21.01 -10.83 8.13
N SER A 66 -21.64 -10.34 9.20
CA SER A 66 -22.85 -10.95 9.76
C SER A 66 -24.11 -10.75 8.89
N TYR A 67 -24.10 -9.75 8.00
CA TYR A 67 -25.15 -9.50 7.04
C TYR A 67 -24.62 -8.81 5.78
N ILE A 68 -25.10 -9.24 4.63
CA ILE A 68 -24.91 -8.57 3.34
C ILE A 68 -26.20 -8.70 2.51
N ASN A 69 -26.65 -7.58 1.94
CA ASN A 69 -27.77 -7.58 1.03
C ASN A 69 -27.37 -8.21 -0.29
N GLN A 70 -28.10 -9.24 -0.73
CA GLN A 70 -27.78 -10.03 -1.91
C GLN A 70 -27.81 -9.21 -3.21
N ASP A 71 -28.83 -8.35 -3.37
CA ASP A 71 -28.96 -7.49 -4.55
C ASP A 71 -27.82 -6.47 -4.63
N PHE A 72 -27.34 -5.99 -3.47
CA PHE A 72 -26.16 -5.14 -3.40
C PHE A 72 -24.90 -5.90 -3.82
N PHE A 73 -24.71 -7.11 -3.29
CA PHE A 73 -23.52 -7.94 -3.58
C PHE A 73 -23.44 -8.34 -5.06
N GLU A 74 -24.57 -8.69 -5.68
CA GLU A 74 -24.63 -9.05 -7.10
C GLU A 74 -24.36 -7.86 -8.03
N LYS A 75 -24.75 -6.64 -7.61
CA LYS A 75 -24.46 -5.41 -8.33
C LYS A 75 -23.00 -4.98 -8.25
N LEU A 76 -22.21 -5.54 -7.32
CA LEU A 76 -20.77 -5.31 -7.26
C LEU A 76 -20.08 -6.03 -8.42
N GLN A 77 -19.99 -5.36 -9.56
CA GLN A 77 -19.31 -5.89 -10.75
C GLN A 77 -17.79 -6.01 -10.58
N ASN A 78 -17.24 -5.29 -9.60
CA ASN A 78 -15.82 -5.27 -9.32
C ASN A 78 -15.46 -6.37 -8.30
N LEU A 79 -14.64 -7.33 -8.74
CA LEU A 79 -14.19 -8.47 -7.94
C LEU A 79 -13.47 -8.03 -6.65
N TYR A 80 -12.71 -6.94 -6.68
CA TYR A 80 -12.02 -6.41 -5.49
C TYR A 80 -13.01 -5.97 -4.41
N LEU A 81 -14.10 -5.31 -4.83
CA LEU A 81 -15.15 -4.91 -3.89
C LEU A 81 -15.85 -6.13 -3.32
N ARG A 82 -16.12 -7.15 -4.12
CA ARG A 82 -16.71 -8.41 -3.62
C ARG A 82 -15.85 -9.03 -2.54
N ASN A 83 -14.54 -9.15 -2.77
CA ASN A 83 -13.60 -9.74 -1.81
C ASN A 83 -13.49 -8.91 -0.50
N SER A 84 -13.81 -7.61 -0.54
CA SER A 84 -13.83 -6.78 0.68
C SER A 84 -15.03 -7.04 1.59
N TYR A 85 -16.06 -7.72 1.07
CA TYR A 85 -17.30 -8.06 1.78
C TYR A 85 -17.37 -9.56 2.14
N THR A 86 -16.24 -10.20 2.35
CA THR A 86 -16.17 -11.58 2.83
C THR A 86 -15.64 -11.65 4.25
N SER A 87 -16.17 -12.61 5.03
CA SER A 87 -15.61 -12.90 6.36
C SER A 87 -14.28 -13.60 6.21
N GLN A 88 -13.26 -13.14 6.93
CA GLN A 88 -11.94 -13.77 6.90
C GLN A 88 -11.15 -13.54 8.18
N LEU A 89 -10.31 -14.52 8.53
CA LEU A 89 -9.36 -14.46 9.63
C LEU A 89 -7.94 -14.29 9.10
N VAL A 90 -7.28 -13.20 9.49
CA VAL A 90 -5.85 -13.01 9.25
C VAL A 90 -5.12 -13.20 10.55
N ALA A 91 -4.31 -14.26 10.65
CA ALA A 91 -3.48 -14.56 11.81
C ALA A 91 -2.03 -14.64 11.35
N GLY A 92 -1.25 -13.61 11.63
CA GLY A 92 0.05 -13.43 11.04
C GLY A 92 1.15 -12.99 11.99
N ILE A 93 2.33 -12.93 11.41
CA ILE A 93 3.54 -12.36 11.99
C ILE A 93 4.03 -11.31 10.99
N SER A 94 4.43 -10.15 11.49
CA SER A 94 4.98 -9.11 10.62
C SER A 94 6.19 -8.43 11.25
N GLY A 95 7.00 -7.79 10.40
CA GLY A 95 8.13 -7.01 10.85
C GLY A 95 8.42 -5.83 9.95
N SER A 96 9.07 -4.82 10.52
CA SER A 96 9.52 -3.66 9.78
C SER A 96 10.90 -3.20 10.22
N TYR A 97 11.66 -2.72 9.25
CA TYR A 97 12.93 -2.03 9.44
C TYR A 97 12.84 -0.64 8.81
N THR A 98 13.27 0.38 9.54
CA THR A 98 13.33 1.75 9.03
C THR A 98 14.71 2.32 9.31
N TYR A 99 15.42 2.75 8.26
CA TYR A 99 16.59 3.60 8.34
C TYR A 99 16.19 5.03 8.00
N ASN A 100 16.45 5.99 8.90
CA ASN A 100 16.11 7.40 8.70
C ASN A 100 17.18 8.30 9.32
N ASN A 101 18.00 8.94 8.49
CA ASN A 101 19.00 9.89 8.94
C ASN A 101 18.53 11.36 8.91
N GLN A 102 17.33 11.62 8.43
CA GLN A 102 16.77 12.97 8.31
C GLN A 102 16.54 13.64 9.67
N LEU A 103 16.13 12.86 10.67
CA LEU A 103 15.79 13.39 12.01
C LEU A 103 16.98 14.05 12.72
N LYS A 104 18.20 13.57 12.49
CA LYS A 104 19.42 14.10 13.12
C LYS A 104 20.13 15.17 12.28
N ASN A 105 19.78 15.31 11.02
CA ASN A 105 20.41 16.23 10.07
C ASN A 105 19.36 16.99 9.24
N PRO A 106 18.48 17.79 9.87
CA PRO A 106 17.52 18.60 9.13
C PRO A 106 18.28 19.59 8.22
N GLY A 107 17.80 19.79 7.01
CA GLY A 107 18.43 20.69 6.05
C GLY A 107 19.63 20.13 5.28
N ARG A 108 20.04 18.88 5.51
CA ARG A 108 21.11 18.19 4.76
C ARG A 108 20.55 17.07 3.88
N ASN A 109 21.45 16.40 3.17
CA ASN A 109 21.12 15.19 2.43
C ASN A 109 20.52 14.14 3.37
N ALA A 110 19.38 13.59 2.99
CA ALA A 110 18.64 12.64 3.81
C ALA A 110 18.34 11.38 3.04
N THR A 111 18.36 10.27 3.75
CA THR A 111 17.98 8.94 3.22
C THR A 111 16.97 8.32 4.18
N LEU A 112 15.89 7.81 3.61
CA LEU A 112 14.88 7.04 4.34
C LEU A 112 14.67 5.72 3.59
N VAL A 113 14.91 4.61 4.27
CA VAL A 113 14.62 3.27 3.75
C VAL A 113 13.65 2.60 4.70
N ARG A 114 12.56 2.05 4.16
CA ARG A 114 11.59 1.24 4.90
C ARG A 114 11.46 -0.11 4.22
N PHE A 115 11.60 -1.14 5.00
CA PHE A 115 11.36 -2.52 4.60
C PHE A 115 10.31 -3.12 5.51
N ASN A 116 9.24 -3.66 4.93
CA ASN A 116 8.17 -4.34 5.66
C ASN A 116 8.01 -5.74 5.11
N TRP A 117 7.70 -6.68 5.99
CA TRP A 117 7.31 -8.03 5.63
C TRP A 117 6.18 -8.52 6.52
N GLU A 118 5.34 -9.36 5.98
CA GLU A 118 4.18 -9.93 6.66
C GLU A 118 3.93 -11.34 6.12
N THR A 119 3.60 -12.25 7.01
CA THR A 119 3.15 -13.59 6.63
C THR A 119 2.00 -13.99 7.53
N ALA A 120 0.98 -14.60 6.96
CA ALA A 120 -0.22 -15.02 7.68
C ALA A 120 -0.61 -16.47 7.34
N GLY A 121 -1.34 -17.11 8.26
CA GLY A 121 -1.92 -18.43 8.08
C GLY A 121 -0.95 -19.61 8.22
N ASN A 122 0.38 -19.38 8.25
CA ASN A 122 1.36 -20.47 8.22
C ASN A 122 1.34 -21.34 9.49
N LEU A 123 1.20 -20.72 10.67
CA LEU A 123 1.07 -21.48 11.91
C LEU A 123 -0.21 -22.30 11.94
N ILE A 124 -1.30 -21.72 11.46
CA ILE A 124 -2.59 -22.38 11.35
C ILE A 124 -2.51 -23.54 10.36
N GLY A 125 -1.99 -23.31 9.15
CA GLY A 125 -1.83 -24.33 8.11
C GLY A 125 -0.91 -25.47 8.54
N GLY A 126 0.15 -25.18 9.32
CA GLY A 126 1.02 -26.22 9.91
C GLY A 126 0.33 -27.06 11.02
N LEU A 127 -0.69 -26.52 11.64
CA LEU A 127 -1.47 -27.16 12.70
C LEU A 127 -2.93 -27.41 12.29
N GLU A 128 -3.18 -27.45 11.00
CA GLU A 128 -4.50 -27.47 10.36
C GLU A 128 -5.39 -28.56 10.94
N HIS A 129 -4.84 -29.78 11.10
CA HIS A 129 -5.58 -30.92 11.64
C HIS A 129 -6.04 -30.74 13.10
N LEU A 130 -5.49 -29.76 13.84
CA LEU A 130 -5.83 -29.50 15.22
C LEU A 130 -6.87 -28.38 15.41
N PHE A 131 -6.88 -27.38 14.50
CA PHE A 131 -7.62 -26.14 14.73
C PHE A 131 -8.59 -25.77 13.62
N SER A 132 -8.48 -26.39 12.44
CA SER A 132 -9.33 -26.09 11.29
C SER A 132 -10.15 -27.30 10.86
N SER A 133 -11.24 -27.03 10.16
CA SER A 133 -12.09 -28.03 9.54
C SER A 133 -12.30 -27.72 8.07
N PRO A 134 -12.40 -28.73 7.20
CA PRO A 134 -12.73 -28.50 5.79
C PRO A 134 -14.09 -27.80 5.66
N ALA A 135 -14.15 -26.74 4.88
CA ALA A 135 -15.40 -26.07 4.58
C ALA A 135 -16.27 -26.97 3.68
N LYS A 136 -17.52 -27.18 4.07
CA LYS A 136 -18.42 -28.12 3.37
C LYS A 136 -18.63 -27.72 1.90
N GLY A 137 -18.14 -28.58 1.00
CA GLY A 137 -18.27 -28.38 -0.45
C GLY A 137 -17.38 -27.28 -1.05
N LYS A 138 -16.28 -26.94 -0.36
CA LYS A 138 -15.30 -25.93 -0.79
C LYS A 138 -13.87 -26.47 -0.60
N ASP A 139 -12.94 -25.92 -1.35
CA ASP A 139 -11.53 -26.33 -1.35
C ASP A 139 -10.67 -25.50 -0.38
N TYR A 140 -11.24 -25.11 0.77
CA TYR A 140 -10.51 -24.40 1.81
C TYR A 140 -10.93 -24.84 3.22
N TYR A 141 -10.10 -24.52 4.20
CA TYR A 141 -10.31 -24.81 5.60
C TYR A 141 -10.81 -23.58 6.36
N GLU A 142 -11.60 -23.82 7.40
CA GLU A 142 -12.21 -22.81 8.25
C GLU A 142 -11.83 -23.00 9.72
N ILE A 143 -11.76 -21.89 10.45
CA ILE A 143 -11.71 -21.83 11.90
C ILE A 143 -12.96 -21.11 12.38
N PHE A 144 -13.76 -21.76 13.22
CA PHE A 144 -15.06 -21.24 13.68
C PHE A 144 -15.99 -20.81 12.54
N GLY A 145 -15.94 -21.52 11.40
CA GLY A 145 -16.75 -21.21 10.22
C GLY A 145 -16.26 -20.02 9.39
N ILE A 146 -15.03 -19.55 9.60
CA ILE A 146 -14.43 -18.44 8.88
C ILE A 146 -13.15 -18.92 8.20
N GLN A 147 -13.00 -18.64 6.89
CA GLN A 147 -11.78 -18.94 6.16
C GLN A 147 -10.60 -18.12 6.74
N TYR A 148 -9.48 -18.79 7.00
CA TYR A 148 -8.25 -18.11 7.35
C TYR A 148 -7.41 -17.81 6.10
N SER A 149 -6.80 -16.62 6.09
CA SER A 149 -5.96 -16.16 4.97
C SER A 149 -4.54 -16.68 5.12
N GLN A 150 -3.98 -17.18 4.01
CA GLN A 150 -2.61 -17.68 3.94
C GLN A 150 -1.84 -16.97 2.83
N TYR A 151 -0.87 -16.12 3.22
CA TYR A 151 -0.10 -15.32 2.28
C TYR A 151 1.26 -14.89 2.85
N PHE A 152 2.12 -14.44 1.96
CA PHE A 152 3.34 -13.69 2.25
C PHE A 152 3.29 -12.35 1.51
N ARG A 153 3.71 -11.28 2.19
CA ARG A 153 3.76 -9.92 1.64
C ARG A 153 5.05 -9.22 2.06
N VAL A 154 5.68 -8.52 1.12
CA VAL A 154 6.88 -7.74 1.36
C VAL A 154 6.82 -6.44 0.59
N ASP A 155 7.35 -5.36 1.18
CA ASP A 155 7.55 -4.11 0.46
C ASP A 155 8.81 -3.37 0.92
N LEU A 156 9.42 -2.67 -0.02
CA LEU A 156 10.60 -1.83 0.16
C LEU A 156 10.32 -0.45 -0.40
N SER A 157 10.57 0.58 0.40
CA SER A 157 10.56 1.98 -0.02
C SER A 157 11.90 2.61 0.32
N ALA A 158 12.60 3.13 -0.67
CA ALA A 158 13.86 3.84 -0.51
C ALA A 158 13.72 5.26 -1.09
N SER A 159 13.94 6.28 -0.26
CA SER A 159 13.93 7.66 -0.70
C SER A 159 15.21 8.39 -0.30
N ARG A 160 15.63 9.32 -1.16
CA ARG A 160 16.80 10.15 -0.95
C ARG A 160 16.52 11.58 -1.33
N LYS A 161 16.86 12.50 -0.44
CA LYS A 161 16.88 13.94 -0.67
C LYS A 161 18.33 14.41 -0.80
N ILE A 162 18.64 15.17 -1.83
CA ILE A 162 19.94 15.77 -2.10
C ILE A 162 19.73 17.28 -2.16
N MET A 163 20.42 18.03 -1.31
CA MET A 163 20.37 19.48 -1.32
C MET A 163 21.21 20.05 -2.45
N LEU A 164 20.64 20.98 -3.19
CA LEU A 164 21.30 21.78 -4.22
C LEU A 164 21.45 23.22 -3.71
N GLY A 165 22.52 23.47 -2.94
CA GLY A 165 22.69 24.72 -2.22
C GLY A 165 21.84 24.76 -0.92
N GLU A 166 21.44 25.98 -0.51
CA GLU A 166 20.81 26.19 0.79
C GLU A 166 19.31 25.85 0.84
N LYS A 167 18.60 26.05 -0.29
CA LYS A 167 17.12 26.04 -0.31
C LYS A 167 16.50 25.16 -1.38
N ALA A 168 17.28 24.73 -2.38
CA ALA A 168 16.79 23.84 -3.43
C ALA A 168 17.18 22.38 -3.13
N ALA A 169 16.39 21.42 -3.57
CA ALA A 169 16.66 20.02 -3.37
C ALA A 169 16.09 19.15 -4.51
N ILE A 170 16.74 18.05 -4.79
CA ILE A 170 16.17 16.93 -5.54
C ILE A 170 15.83 15.83 -4.56
N ALA A 171 14.62 15.31 -4.63
CA ALA A 171 14.18 14.15 -3.88
C ALA A 171 13.72 13.06 -4.83
N GLY A 172 14.14 11.82 -4.57
CA GLY A 172 13.71 10.65 -5.32
C GLY A 172 13.26 9.54 -4.41
N ARG A 173 12.29 8.74 -4.86
CA ARG A 173 11.82 7.54 -4.18
C ARG A 173 11.69 6.38 -5.17
N LEU A 174 12.07 5.19 -4.72
CA LEU A 174 11.75 3.91 -5.34
C LEU A 174 10.89 3.10 -4.37
N TYR A 175 9.85 2.50 -4.89
CA TYR A 175 8.97 1.61 -4.15
C TYR A 175 8.76 0.32 -4.94
N ALA A 176 8.93 -0.80 -4.27
CA ALA A 176 8.59 -2.12 -4.80
C ALA A 176 7.90 -2.91 -3.69
N GLY A 177 6.78 -3.53 -4.02
CA GLY A 177 6.06 -4.40 -3.12
C GLY A 177 5.46 -5.57 -3.87
N CYS A 178 5.42 -6.73 -3.24
CA CYS A 178 4.73 -7.90 -3.76
C CYS A 178 4.13 -8.71 -2.62
N GLY A 179 3.08 -9.44 -2.96
CA GLY A 179 2.43 -10.39 -2.08
C GLY A 179 1.97 -11.61 -2.86
N LEU A 180 1.99 -12.75 -2.22
CA LEU A 180 1.61 -14.04 -2.79
C LEU A 180 0.63 -14.73 -1.85
N ALA A 181 -0.55 -15.05 -2.33
CA ALA A 181 -1.47 -15.95 -1.68
C ALA A 181 -1.12 -17.40 -2.04
N TYR A 182 -1.26 -18.29 -1.09
CA TYR A 182 -1.01 -19.72 -1.26
C TYR A 182 -1.81 -20.56 -0.26
N GLY A 183 -1.77 -21.89 -0.42
CA GLY A 183 -2.42 -22.82 0.51
C GLY A 183 -3.92 -22.55 0.61
N ASN A 184 -4.39 -22.11 1.76
CA ASN A 184 -5.80 -21.89 2.05
C ASN A 184 -6.40 -20.63 1.38
N SER A 185 -5.63 -19.87 0.60
CA SER A 185 -6.08 -18.62 -0.02
C SER A 185 -5.72 -18.56 -1.49
N THR A 186 -6.67 -18.11 -2.31
CA THR A 186 -6.46 -17.79 -3.74
C THR A 186 -6.01 -16.34 -3.92
N SER A 187 -6.38 -15.44 -3.01
CA SER A 187 -6.04 -14.01 -3.07
C SER A 187 -5.61 -13.48 -1.71
N ILE A 188 -4.86 -12.37 -1.73
CA ILE A 188 -4.49 -11.63 -0.53
C ILE A 188 -5.70 -10.85 -0.01
N PRO A 189 -5.87 -10.69 1.33
CA PRO A 189 -6.92 -9.86 1.89
C PRO A 189 -6.97 -8.45 1.29
N PHE A 190 -8.19 -7.96 1.04
CA PHE A 190 -8.43 -6.66 0.41
C PHE A 190 -7.62 -5.51 1.06
N ASP A 191 -7.56 -5.47 2.39
CA ASP A 191 -6.86 -4.42 3.14
C ASP A 191 -5.32 -4.52 3.02
N ARG A 192 -4.81 -5.61 2.45
CA ARG A 192 -3.36 -5.86 2.27
C ARG A 192 -2.90 -5.69 0.83
N LEU A 193 -3.81 -5.52 -0.12
CA LEU A 193 -3.49 -5.26 -1.51
C LEU A 193 -2.84 -3.89 -1.70
N PHE A 194 -2.04 -3.77 -2.75
CA PHE A 194 -1.42 -2.51 -3.14
C PHE A 194 -2.34 -1.69 -4.05
N TYR A 195 -2.15 -0.38 -4.05
CA TYR A 195 -2.81 0.54 -4.98
C TYR A 195 -1.86 1.62 -5.47
N CYS A 196 -2.17 2.23 -6.60
CA CYS A 196 -1.50 3.39 -7.17
C CYS A 196 -2.42 4.62 -7.18
N GLY A 197 -1.78 5.80 -7.29
CA GLY A 197 -2.47 7.10 -7.26
C GLY A 197 -2.41 7.81 -5.92
N GLY A 198 -2.77 9.08 -5.95
CA GLY A 198 -2.84 9.94 -4.77
C GLY A 198 -1.57 10.75 -4.50
N SER A 199 -1.68 11.62 -3.51
CA SER A 199 -0.72 12.68 -3.22
C SER A 199 0.69 12.22 -2.84
N ASN A 200 0.88 10.97 -2.42
CA ASN A 200 2.19 10.43 -2.01
C ASN A 200 2.76 9.40 -3.00
N GLY A 201 2.17 9.28 -4.19
CA GLY A 201 2.55 8.29 -5.17
C GLY A 201 2.45 8.82 -6.59
N MET A 202 1.62 8.19 -7.41
CA MET A 202 1.32 8.59 -8.78
C MET A 202 0.35 9.78 -8.80
N ARG A 203 0.88 11.00 -8.73
CA ARG A 203 0.12 12.24 -8.51
C ARG A 203 -0.75 12.69 -9.69
N GLY A 204 -0.62 12.06 -10.86
CA GLY A 204 -1.53 12.24 -11.99
C GLY A 204 -2.88 11.52 -11.86
N TRP A 205 -3.05 10.67 -10.83
CA TRP A 205 -4.27 9.92 -10.56
C TRP A 205 -4.74 10.13 -9.12
N ILE A 206 -6.05 10.14 -8.94
CA ILE A 206 -6.63 9.99 -7.60
C ILE A 206 -6.34 8.58 -7.07
N PRO A 207 -6.36 8.36 -5.74
CA PRO A 207 -6.08 7.05 -5.15
C PRO A 207 -6.92 5.93 -5.77
N ARG A 208 -6.28 4.80 -6.10
CA ARG A 208 -6.93 3.58 -6.63
C ARG A 208 -7.52 3.73 -8.03
N MET A 209 -6.97 4.60 -8.86
CA MET A 209 -7.45 4.82 -10.25
C MET A 209 -6.45 4.38 -11.31
N LEU A 210 -5.26 3.93 -10.96
CA LEU A 210 -4.25 3.44 -11.89
C LEU A 210 -4.06 1.94 -11.72
N GLY A 211 -4.02 1.20 -12.84
CA GLY A 211 -3.82 -0.26 -12.89
C GLY A 211 -5.14 -1.03 -12.81
N PRO A 212 -5.08 -2.35 -12.57
CA PRO A 212 -3.89 -3.19 -12.66
C PRO A 212 -3.43 -3.37 -14.12
N GLY A 213 -2.12 -3.34 -14.32
CA GLY A 213 -1.52 -3.48 -15.63
C GLY A 213 -2.09 -2.51 -16.66
N SER A 214 -2.57 -3.03 -17.78
CA SER A 214 -3.20 -2.27 -18.86
C SER A 214 -4.67 -2.63 -19.09
N VAL A 215 -5.35 -3.11 -18.07
CA VAL A 215 -6.80 -3.39 -18.14
C VAL A 215 -7.56 -2.10 -18.43
N PRO A 216 -8.37 -2.05 -19.49
CA PRO A 216 -9.15 -0.86 -19.77
C PRO A 216 -10.15 -0.56 -18.65
N VAL A 217 -10.15 0.68 -18.17
CA VAL A 217 -11.14 1.18 -17.22
C VAL A 217 -12.17 2.01 -17.98
N ASP A 218 -13.42 1.55 -17.95
CA ASP A 218 -14.54 2.30 -18.50
C ASP A 218 -15.09 3.26 -17.41
N PRO A 219 -14.86 4.58 -17.54
CA PRO A 219 -15.28 5.54 -16.53
C PRO A 219 -16.80 5.54 -16.29
N ASP A 220 -17.60 5.17 -17.30
CA ASP A 220 -19.06 5.19 -17.23
C ASP A 220 -19.61 3.98 -16.48
N LYS A 221 -18.81 2.92 -16.35
CA LYS A 221 -19.19 1.68 -15.63
C LYS A 221 -18.64 1.60 -14.21
N VAL A 222 -17.67 2.43 -13.85
CA VAL A 222 -17.02 2.38 -12.54
C VAL A 222 -17.68 3.37 -11.60
N THR A 223 -18.62 2.90 -10.79
CA THR A 223 -19.27 3.71 -9.76
C THR A 223 -18.29 4.12 -8.64
N TYR A 224 -17.27 3.31 -8.38
CA TYR A 224 -16.21 3.58 -7.39
C TYR A 224 -14.84 3.14 -7.91
N PRO A 225 -13.84 4.02 -7.85
CA PRO A 225 -12.47 3.67 -8.25
C PRO A 225 -11.82 2.80 -7.18
N VAL A 226 -11.64 1.52 -7.46
CA VAL A 226 -10.98 0.56 -6.56
C VAL A 226 -10.08 -0.36 -7.37
N GLN A 227 -8.99 0.20 -7.90
CA GLN A 227 -7.96 -0.58 -8.57
C GLN A 227 -6.91 -1.02 -7.56
N LEU A 228 -6.70 -2.32 -7.45
CA LEU A 228 -5.81 -2.98 -6.50
C LEU A 228 -4.96 -4.03 -7.21
N GLY A 229 -3.89 -4.49 -6.55
CA GLY A 229 -3.02 -5.55 -7.08
C GLY A 229 -2.14 -6.16 -6.00
N ASP A 230 -1.56 -7.30 -6.31
CA ASP A 230 -0.63 -8.01 -5.42
C ASP A 230 0.79 -7.48 -5.52
N MET A 231 1.10 -6.80 -6.61
CA MET A 231 2.41 -6.23 -6.88
C MET A 231 2.30 -4.75 -7.22
N LYS A 232 3.27 -3.97 -6.75
CA LYS A 232 3.40 -2.54 -7.04
C LYS A 232 4.85 -2.18 -7.31
N LEU A 233 5.07 -1.45 -8.40
CA LEU A 233 6.34 -0.77 -8.68
C LEU A 233 6.06 0.72 -8.88
N GLU A 234 6.87 1.57 -8.24
CA GLU A 234 6.71 3.01 -8.34
C GLU A 234 8.06 3.71 -8.17
N ALA A 235 8.32 4.72 -9.02
CA ALA A 235 9.44 5.62 -8.87
C ALA A 235 8.97 7.06 -9.00
N ASN A 236 9.50 7.93 -8.16
CA ASN A 236 9.14 9.34 -8.07
C ASN A 236 10.40 10.18 -8.04
N LEU A 237 10.36 11.30 -8.77
CA LEU A 237 11.41 12.30 -8.76
C LEU A 237 10.77 13.68 -8.58
N GLU A 238 11.32 14.49 -7.66
CA GLU A 238 10.82 15.83 -7.38
C GLU A 238 11.97 16.82 -7.23
N PHE A 239 11.93 17.90 -7.98
CA PHE A 239 12.80 19.06 -7.81
C PHE A 239 12.05 20.13 -7.03
N ARG A 240 12.61 20.55 -5.89
CA ARG A 240 12.07 21.52 -4.94
C ARG A 240 12.91 22.78 -4.99
N PHE A 241 12.27 23.94 -5.10
CA PHE A 241 12.94 25.23 -5.21
C PHE A 241 12.20 26.32 -4.43
N PRO A 242 12.92 27.33 -3.89
CA PRO A 242 12.29 28.45 -3.22
C PRO A 242 11.63 29.38 -4.25
N ILE A 243 10.46 29.93 -3.91
CA ILE A 243 9.80 30.98 -4.68
C ILE A 243 9.97 32.31 -3.92
N TRP A 244 9.30 32.47 -2.79
CA TRP A 244 9.37 33.68 -1.99
C TRP A 244 8.87 33.39 -0.55
N GLY A 245 9.63 33.86 0.44
CA GLY A 245 9.30 33.74 1.86
C GLY A 245 9.08 32.28 2.28
N ILE A 246 7.85 31.94 2.65
CA ILE A 246 7.42 30.58 3.04
C ILE A 246 6.92 29.74 1.87
N PHE A 247 6.86 30.32 0.66
CA PHE A 247 6.40 29.62 -0.54
C PHE A 247 7.56 28.95 -1.27
N HIS A 248 7.39 27.68 -1.56
CA HIS A 248 8.30 26.86 -2.36
C HIS A 248 7.53 26.23 -3.52
N GLY A 249 8.22 26.09 -4.65
CA GLY A 249 7.74 25.35 -5.80
C GLY A 249 8.28 23.95 -5.83
N ALA A 250 7.56 23.08 -6.55
CA ALA A 250 8.07 21.78 -6.93
C ALA A 250 7.63 21.44 -8.35
N THR A 251 8.50 20.76 -9.08
CA THR A 251 8.13 20.02 -10.28
C THR A 251 8.47 18.56 -10.06
N PHE A 252 7.67 17.66 -10.62
CA PHE A 252 7.82 16.24 -10.36
C PHE A 252 7.50 15.38 -11.58
N PHE A 253 8.04 14.18 -11.52
CA PHE A 253 7.79 13.10 -12.46
C PHE A 253 7.60 11.81 -11.70
N ASP A 254 6.48 11.11 -11.91
CA ASP A 254 6.16 9.85 -11.28
C ASP A 254 5.91 8.79 -12.35
N VAL A 255 6.36 7.56 -12.05
CA VAL A 255 6.18 6.38 -12.90
C VAL A 255 5.84 5.17 -12.04
N GLY A 256 4.87 4.38 -12.46
CA GLY A 256 4.52 3.17 -11.71
C GLY A 256 3.24 2.50 -12.20
N ASN A 257 2.95 1.36 -11.60
CA ASN A 257 1.70 0.62 -11.77
C ASN A 257 1.56 -0.46 -10.68
N ILE A 258 0.44 -1.16 -10.70
CA ILE A 258 0.14 -2.36 -9.92
C ILE A 258 -0.23 -3.51 -10.86
N TRP A 259 -0.09 -4.75 -10.38
CA TRP A 259 -0.42 -5.97 -11.12
C TRP A 259 -0.87 -7.07 -10.16
N PHE A 260 -1.46 -8.12 -10.73
CA PHE A 260 -1.66 -9.40 -10.05
C PHE A 260 -0.53 -10.37 -10.34
N MET A 261 -0.35 -11.35 -9.45
CA MET A 261 0.65 -12.40 -9.59
C MET A 261 0.26 -13.66 -8.80
N GLY A 262 0.92 -14.79 -9.11
CA GLY A 262 0.65 -16.05 -8.43
C GLY A 262 -0.78 -16.55 -8.66
N ASN A 263 -1.40 -17.16 -7.65
CA ASN A 263 -2.73 -17.74 -7.73
C ASN A 263 -3.82 -16.69 -8.03
N SER A 264 -3.67 -15.47 -7.53
CA SER A 264 -4.59 -14.37 -7.81
C SER A 264 -4.66 -14.04 -9.31
N ALA A 265 -3.60 -14.30 -10.07
CA ALA A 265 -3.56 -14.03 -11.51
C ALA A 265 -4.55 -14.83 -12.32
N GLU A 266 -4.98 -16.01 -11.84
CA GLU A 266 -5.93 -16.87 -12.54
C GLU A 266 -7.36 -16.28 -12.60
N GLU A 267 -7.68 -15.36 -11.67
CA GLU A 267 -9.00 -14.73 -11.58
C GLU A 267 -9.12 -13.47 -12.45
N TYR A 268 -8.02 -13.00 -13.07
CA TYR A 268 -7.96 -11.72 -13.76
C TYR A 268 -7.50 -11.84 -15.21
N PRO A 269 -7.86 -10.86 -16.08
CA PRO A 269 -7.42 -10.88 -17.46
C PRO A 269 -5.89 -10.75 -17.57
N PRO A 270 -5.28 -11.33 -18.63
CA PRO A 270 -3.81 -11.34 -18.81
C PRO A 270 -3.16 -9.93 -18.75
N GLU A 271 -3.90 -8.91 -19.15
CA GLU A 271 -3.45 -7.50 -19.09
C GLU A 271 -3.27 -6.98 -17.67
N ALA A 272 -3.89 -7.63 -16.68
CA ALA A 272 -3.74 -7.30 -15.25
C ALA A 272 -2.54 -7.99 -14.61
N VAL A 273 -1.99 -9.01 -15.25
CA VAL A 273 -0.97 -9.90 -14.68
C VAL A 273 0.43 -9.36 -14.94
N PHE A 274 1.31 -9.48 -13.94
CA PHE A 274 2.70 -9.07 -14.06
C PHE A 274 3.51 -10.01 -14.96
N HIS A 275 4.11 -9.45 -16.01
CA HIS A 275 5.05 -10.15 -16.86
C HIS A 275 6.35 -9.36 -16.97
N ILE A 276 7.45 -9.94 -16.52
CA ILE A 276 8.77 -9.29 -16.48
C ILE A 276 9.25 -8.76 -17.85
N ARG A 277 8.79 -9.36 -18.94
CA ARG A 277 9.15 -8.97 -20.31
C ARG A 277 8.37 -7.76 -20.82
N ASP A 278 7.20 -7.47 -20.25
CA ASP A 278 6.25 -6.49 -20.80
C ASP A 278 5.76 -5.43 -19.81
N PHE A 279 6.07 -5.58 -18.50
CA PHE A 279 5.59 -4.66 -17.46
C PHE A 279 5.89 -3.18 -17.75
N TYR A 280 7.04 -2.89 -18.39
CA TYR A 280 7.44 -1.51 -18.73
C TYR A 280 6.49 -0.84 -19.74
N LYS A 281 5.78 -1.61 -20.58
CA LYS A 281 4.75 -1.11 -21.52
C LYS A 281 3.45 -0.73 -20.83
N GLN A 282 3.27 -1.19 -19.60
CA GLN A 282 2.08 -1.00 -18.77
C GLN A 282 2.29 0.06 -17.69
N LEU A 283 3.45 0.73 -17.65
CA LEU A 283 3.70 1.77 -16.67
C LEU A 283 2.89 3.02 -16.97
N GLY A 284 2.26 3.59 -15.94
CA GLY A 284 1.70 4.93 -15.97
C GLY A 284 2.82 5.96 -15.79
N PHE A 285 2.73 7.10 -16.50
CA PHE A 285 3.65 8.23 -16.35
C PHE A 285 2.86 9.50 -16.10
N ASN A 286 3.29 10.30 -15.15
CA ASN A 286 2.77 11.66 -14.95
C ASN A 286 3.88 12.65 -14.62
N THR A 287 3.61 13.90 -14.91
CA THR A 287 4.39 15.05 -14.46
C THR A 287 3.48 16.07 -13.81
N GLY A 288 4.05 17.08 -13.18
CA GLY A 288 3.24 18.13 -12.60
C GLY A 288 4.02 19.21 -11.88
N LEU A 289 3.25 20.18 -11.40
CA LEU A 289 3.73 21.31 -10.62
C LEU A 289 3.06 21.29 -9.25
N GLY A 290 3.77 21.80 -8.25
CA GLY A 290 3.22 21.90 -6.93
C GLY A 290 3.69 23.13 -6.18
N ILE A 291 2.83 23.62 -5.29
CA ILE A 291 3.13 24.71 -4.37
C ILE A 291 3.24 24.11 -2.97
N ARG A 292 4.22 24.60 -2.22
CA ARG A 292 4.50 24.22 -0.83
C ARG A 292 4.44 25.48 0.03
N LEU A 293 3.70 25.42 1.11
CA LEU A 293 3.63 26.46 2.14
C LEU A 293 4.33 25.92 3.39
N ASP A 294 5.56 26.37 3.65
CA ASP A 294 6.34 25.97 4.81
C ASP A 294 6.09 26.93 5.97
N ILE A 295 5.27 26.48 6.92
CA ILE A 295 4.89 27.26 8.11
C ILE A 295 5.68 26.84 9.36
N LYS A 296 6.92 26.34 9.19
CA LYS A 296 7.88 25.89 10.20
C LYS A 296 7.50 24.59 10.91
N PHE A 297 6.28 24.44 11.40
CA PHE A 297 5.81 23.21 12.09
C PHE A 297 5.10 22.24 11.14
N ALA A 298 4.69 22.70 9.97
CA ALA A 298 4.07 21.88 8.93
C ALA A 298 4.34 22.44 7.54
N VAL A 299 4.34 21.56 6.54
CA VAL A 299 4.37 21.93 5.12
C VAL A 299 3.04 21.57 4.53
N LEU A 300 2.27 22.56 4.09
CA LEU A 300 1.06 22.32 3.30
C LEU A 300 1.45 22.30 1.82
N ARG A 301 0.90 21.35 1.08
CA ARG A 301 1.20 21.22 -0.35
C ARG A 301 -0.05 21.05 -1.18
N LEU A 302 0.01 21.62 -2.38
CA LEU A 302 -0.96 21.44 -3.43
C LEU A 302 -0.20 21.00 -4.69
N ASP A 303 -0.48 19.81 -5.18
CA ASP A 303 0.15 19.22 -6.35
C ASP A 303 -0.89 19.06 -7.47
N TRP A 304 -0.56 19.59 -8.64
CA TRP A 304 -1.33 19.38 -9.86
C TRP A 304 -0.57 18.46 -10.79
N GLY A 305 -1.07 17.24 -10.93
CA GLY A 305 -0.48 16.18 -11.74
C GLY A 305 -1.21 16.03 -13.07
N ILE A 306 -0.46 15.80 -14.14
CA ILE A 306 -0.92 15.62 -15.52
C ILE A 306 -0.48 14.23 -15.98
N GLN A 307 -1.42 13.40 -16.42
CA GLN A 307 -1.13 12.08 -16.98
C GLN A 307 -0.48 12.24 -18.35
N LEU A 308 0.72 11.68 -18.53
CA LEU A 308 1.44 11.63 -19.80
C LEU A 308 1.16 10.32 -20.55
N HIS A 309 1.15 9.21 -19.83
CA HIS A 309 0.82 7.89 -20.35
C HIS A 309 -0.10 7.17 -19.36
N ASN A 310 -1.28 6.83 -19.83
CA ASN A 310 -2.26 6.06 -19.07
C ASN A 310 -2.44 4.68 -19.72
N PRO A 311 -1.90 3.61 -19.11
CA PRO A 311 -1.96 2.26 -19.67
C PRO A 311 -3.39 1.70 -19.73
N ASN A 312 -4.31 2.22 -18.92
CA ASN A 312 -5.71 1.79 -18.86
C ASN A 312 -6.59 2.39 -19.98
N ASN A 313 -6.04 3.32 -20.76
CA ASN A 313 -6.69 3.80 -21.96
C ASN A 313 -6.61 2.77 -23.11
N PRO A 314 -7.53 2.80 -24.07
CA PRO A 314 -7.48 1.96 -25.26
C PRO A 314 -6.15 2.07 -26.01
N ALA A 315 -5.72 0.97 -26.63
CA ALA A 315 -4.53 0.97 -27.48
C ALA A 315 -4.57 2.10 -28.51
N GLY A 316 -3.47 2.82 -28.69
CA GLY A 316 -3.38 4.02 -29.56
C GLY A 316 -3.79 5.34 -28.89
N LYS A 317 -4.42 5.31 -27.69
CA LYS A 317 -4.79 6.52 -26.92
C LYS A 317 -4.15 6.56 -25.53
N ARG A 318 -3.09 5.79 -25.31
CA ARG A 318 -2.41 5.70 -24.01
C ARG A 318 -1.55 6.92 -23.72
N TRP A 319 -0.90 7.47 -24.73
CA TRP A 319 -0.10 8.69 -24.60
C TRP A 319 -0.98 9.94 -24.75
N ILE A 320 -0.60 11.02 -24.08
CA ILE A 320 -1.29 12.30 -24.17
C ILE A 320 -1.14 12.85 -25.62
N HIS A 321 -2.25 13.10 -26.27
CA HIS A 321 -2.32 13.81 -27.56
C HIS A 321 -2.91 15.20 -27.38
N ASP A 322 -4.00 15.28 -26.59
CA ASP A 322 -4.69 16.52 -26.30
C ASP A 322 -4.79 16.71 -24.79
N PHE A 323 -4.59 17.94 -24.35
CA PHE A 323 -4.82 18.27 -22.94
C PHE A 323 -6.31 18.22 -22.61
N LYS A 324 -6.65 17.43 -21.61
CA LYS A 324 -8.00 17.35 -21.03
C LYS A 324 -7.92 17.46 -19.52
N TRP A 325 -8.83 18.22 -18.93
CA TRP A 325 -8.90 18.31 -17.45
C TRP A 325 -9.15 16.97 -16.79
N SER A 326 -9.85 16.05 -17.44
CA SER A 326 -10.07 14.68 -16.99
C SER A 326 -8.78 13.85 -16.85
N ASN A 327 -7.69 14.27 -17.51
CA ASN A 327 -6.37 13.63 -17.46
C ASN A 327 -5.47 14.31 -16.42
N THR A 328 -6.04 15.04 -15.48
CA THR A 328 -5.30 15.71 -14.41
C THR A 328 -5.86 15.36 -13.05
N ALA A 329 -5.03 15.49 -12.03
CA ALA A 329 -5.45 15.32 -10.65
C ALA A 329 -4.85 16.43 -9.78
N LEU A 330 -5.69 17.02 -8.93
CA LEU A 330 -5.28 17.99 -7.93
C LEU A 330 -5.22 17.27 -6.58
N ASN A 331 -4.04 17.29 -5.96
CA ASN A 331 -3.77 16.62 -4.71
C ASN A 331 -3.39 17.61 -3.61
N PHE A 332 -4.10 17.55 -2.51
CA PHE A 332 -3.72 18.23 -1.27
C PHE A 332 -2.94 17.28 -0.36
N GLY A 333 -1.94 17.79 0.35
CA GLY A 333 -1.17 16.99 1.30
C GLY A 333 -0.54 17.83 2.40
N VAL A 334 -0.18 17.15 3.48
CA VAL A 334 0.58 17.72 4.61
C VAL A 334 1.91 16.99 4.68
N GLY A 335 3.00 17.74 4.76
CA GLY A 335 4.37 17.22 4.68
C GLY A 335 4.84 17.02 3.24
N TYR A 336 6.09 16.58 3.12
CA TYR A 336 6.64 16.16 1.81
C TYR A 336 6.15 14.75 1.46
N PRO A 337 6.03 14.40 0.16
CA PRO A 337 5.47 13.12 -0.24
C PRO A 337 6.36 11.92 0.11
N PHE A 338 7.67 12.15 0.24
CA PHE A 338 8.69 11.14 0.60
C PHE A 338 9.98 11.78 1.10
#